data_13d01713b8d06f160bbf1454ce767326
#
_entry.id   13d01713b8d06f160bbf1454ce767326
#
_cell.length_a   1.000
_cell.length_b   1.000
_cell.length_c   1.000
_cell.angle_alpha   90.00
_cell.angle_beta   90.00
_cell.angle_gamma   90.00
#
_symmetry.space_group_name_H-M   'P 1'
#
loop_
_entity.id
_entity.type
_entity.pdbx_description
1 polymer ?
#
loop_
_entity_poly.entity_id
_entity_poly.type
_entity_poly.pdbx_seq_one_letter_code
_entity_poly.pdbx_strand_id
1 'polypeptide(L)'
;RIEPYLVFTSKFYPEFSEYYKTTIDLLKKNKSTVIHGDFSPKNILLGKNYPVILDAETACWGNPVFDLAFLNNHIILKSILNKEIFQNYLKLGKNILETYMANFPIVNNKKFIKNFIILQALLILARVDGKSPVEYFKNKHKNLARNFAKNLLLNNSKNLNNFYQEWEKIVKT
;
A
#
# COMPACT_ATOMS: atom_id res chain seq x y z
N ARG A 1 -12.61 -4.33 -4.17
CA ARG A 1 -11.73 -3.37 -3.43
C ARG A 1 -11.59 -2.01 -4.11
N ILE A 2 -11.65 -1.93 -5.45
CA ILE A 2 -11.51 -0.65 -6.17
C ILE A 2 -12.57 0.36 -5.69
N GLU A 3 -13.86 -0.06 -5.66
CA GLU A 3 -14.97 0.83 -5.29
C GLU A 3 -14.82 1.43 -3.87
N PRO A 4 -14.71 0.63 -2.79
CA PRO A 4 -14.70 1.18 -1.44
C PRO A 4 -13.40 1.92 -1.09
N TYR A 5 -12.28 1.57 -1.73
CA TYR A 5 -10.99 2.20 -1.42
C TYR A 5 -10.69 3.37 -2.35
N LEU A 6 -10.75 3.18 -3.67
CA LEU A 6 -10.26 4.19 -4.61
C LEU A 6 -11.38 5.12 -5.08
N VAL A 7 -12.48 4.57 -5.60
CA VAL A 7 -13.57 5.39 -6.16
C VAL A 7 -14.24 6.24 -5.07
N PHE A 8 -14.50 5.65 -3.89
CA PHE A 8 -15.09 6.40 -2.79
C PHE A 8 -14.16 7.52 -2.31
N THR A 9 -12.89 7.19 -2.08
CA THR A 9 -11.92 8.14 -1.50
C THR A 9 -11.55 9.26 -2.48
N SER A 10 -11.58 9.02 -3.80
CA SER A 10 -11.29 10.05 -4.81
C SER A 10 -12.19 11.29 -4.69
N LYS A 11 -13.39 11.15 -4.14
CA LYS A 11 -14.33 12.25 -3.93
C LYS A 11 -13.84 13.29 -2.91
N PHE A 12 -12.95 12.89 -1.99
CA PHE A 12 -12.37 13.76 -0.97
C PHE A 12 -11.05 14.40 -1.39
N TYR A 13 -10.48 13.97 -2.52
CA TYR A 13 -9.17 14.39 -3.02
C TYR A 13 -9.22 14.75 -4.50
N PRO A 14 -10.01 15.77 -4.91
CA PRO A 14 -10.14 16.18 -6.31
C PRO A 14 -8.80 16.62 -6.91
N GLU A 15 -7.87 17.13 -6.08
CA GLU A 15 -6.52 17.50 -6.48
C GLU A 15 -5.68 16.30 -6.99
N PHE A 16 -6.06 15.07 -6.63
CA PHE A 16 -5.41 13.83 -7.05
C PHE A 16 -6.26 13.00 -8.02
N SER A 17 -7.31 13.58 -8.59
CA SER A 17 -8.27 12.88 -9.47
C SER A 17 -7.60 12.10 -10.60
N GLU A 18 -6.55 12.63 -11.21
CA GLU A 18 -5.83 11.96 -12.30
C GLU A 18 -5.06 10.73 -11.80
N TYR A 19 -4.48 10.77 -10.59
CA TYR A 19 -3.85 9.60 -9.98
C TYR A 19 -4.86 8.50 -9.70
N TYR A 20 -6.04 8.86 -9.18
CA TYR A 20 -7.12 7.90 -8.94
C TYR A 20 -7.59 7.26 -10.26
N LYS A 21 -7.89 8.07 -11.27
CA LYS A 21 -8.35 7.63 -12.59
C LYS A 21 -7.36 6.66 -13.22
N THR A 22 -6.11 7.06 -13.35
CA THR A 22 -5.06 6.23 -13.99
C THR A 22 -4.79 4.94 -13.22
N THR A 23 -4.84 4.97 -11.87
CA THR A 23 -4.66 3.78 -11.04
C THR A 23 -5.87 2.83 -11.15
N ILE A 24 -7.09 3.34 -11.13
CA ILE A 24 -8.30 2.53 -11.34
C ILE A 24 -8.27 1.86 -12.70
N ASP A 25 -7.91 2.59 -13.75
CA ASP A 25 -7.77 2.06 -15.11
C ASP A 25 -6.67 0.99 -15.20
N LEU A 26 -5.54 1.21 -14.56
CA LEU A 26 -4.46 0.23 -14.46
C LEU A 26 -4.96 -1.10 -13.84
N LEU A 27 -5.63 -1.01 -12.69
CA LEU A 27 -6.12 -2.19 -11.97
C LEU A 27 -7.22 -2.93 -12.72
N LYS A 28 -8.05 -2.22 -13.48
CA LYS A 28 -9.13 -2.83 -14.28
C LYS A 28 -8.62 -3.48 -15.57
N LYS A 29 -7.68 -2.85 -16.26
CA LYS A 29 -7.24 -3.24 -17.61
C LYS A 29 -6.04 -4.19 -17.61
N ASN A 30 -5.10 -4.04 -16.67
CA ASN A 30 -3.84 -4.78 -16.65
C ASN A 30 -3.87 -5.90 -15.61
N LYS A 31 -4.70 -6.89 -15.85
CA LYS A 31 -4.83 -8.08 -15.01
C LYS A 31 -3.92 -9.17 -15.54
N SER A 32 -3.05 -9.74 -14.70
CA SER A 32 -2.04 -10.72 -15.15
C SER A 32 -1.82 -11.91 -14.24
N THR A 33 -2.47 -11.93 -13.07
CA THR A 33 -2.34 -13.03 -12.11
C THR A 33 -3.57 -13.14 -11.21
N VAL A 34 -3.66 -14.21 -10.45
CA VAL A 34 -4.59 -14.29 -9.32
C VAL A 34 -4.07 -13.41 -8.20
N ILE A 35 -4.90 -12.50 -7.70
CA ILE A 35 -4.65 -11.71 -6.51
C ILE A 35 -5.59 -12.16 -5.39
N HIS A 36 -5.16 -12.01 -4.15
CA HIS A 36 -5.95 -12.29 -2.96
C HIS A 36 -7.06 -11.24 -2.74
N GLY A 37 -6.75 -9.97 -3.02
CA GLY A 37 -7.68 -8.85 -2.87
C GLY A 37 -7.86 -8.33 -1.44
N ASP A 38 -7.45 -9.08 -0.40
CA ASP A 38 -7.36 -8.65 1.01
C ASP A 38 -6.06 -9.18 1.65
N PHE A 39 -4.95 -9.10 0.92
CA PHE A 39 -3.67 -9.62 1.37
C PHE A 39 -3.10 -8.73 2.48
N SER A 40 -3.41 -9.08 3.72
CA SER A 40 -3.05 -8.31 4.91
C SER A 40 -2.46 -9.23 6.01
N PRO A 41 -1.71 -8.70 6.99
CA PRO A 41 -1.10 -9.52 8.03
C PRO A 41 -2.09 -10.38 8.84
N LYS A 42 -3.33 -9.94 9.01
CA LYS A 42 -4.37 -10.72 9.70
C LYS A 42 -4.75 -12.02 8.96
N ASN A 43 -4.54 -12.04 7.64
CA ASN A 43 -4.86 -13.17 6.77
C ASN A 43 -3.63 -14.06 6.48
N ILE A 44 -2.55 -13.89 7.24
CA ILE A 44 -1.33 -14.70 7.16
C ILE A 44 -1.13 -15.42 8.50
N LEU A 45 -1.38 -16.72 8.52
CA LEU A 45 -1.12 -17.56 9.69
C LEU A 45 0.30 -18.12 9.59
N LEU A 46 1.10 -17.91 10.64
CA LEU A 46 2.46 -18.44 10.70
C LEU A 46 2.42 -19.90 11.18
N GLY A 47 2.63 -20.82 10.25
CA GLY A 47 2.79 -22.26 10.54
C GLY A 47 4.23 -22.62 10.87
N LYS A 48 4.45 -23.87 11.30
CA LYS A 48 5.80 -24.36 11.63
C LYS A 48 6.73 -24.40 10.42
N ASN A 49 6.23 -24.77 9.26
CA ASN A 49 7.04 -25.00 8.05
C ASN A 49 6.88 -23.86 7.01
N TYR A 50 5.67 -23.34 6.86
CA TYR A 50 5.34 -22.29 5.89
C TYR A 50 4.10 -21.50 6.34
N PRO A 51 3.95 -20.25 5.89
CA PRO A 51 2.74 -19.48 6.18
C PRO A 51 1.54 -20.05 5.44
N VAL A 52 0.37 -19.94 6.06
CA VAL A 52 -0.93 -20.28 5.46
C VAL A 52 -1.68 -18.98 5.20
N ILE A 53 -2.14 -18.81 3.96
CA ILE A 53 -2.95 -17.66 3.56
C ILE A 53 -4.43 -18.00 3.79
N LEU A 54 -5.14 -17.11 4.50
CA LEU A 54 -6.53 -17.26 4.90
C LEU A 54 -7.41 -16.26 4.16
N ASP A 55 -8.72 -16.54 4.14
CA ASP A 55 -9.77 -15.58 3.73
C ASP A 55 -9.65 -15.10 2.27
N ALA A 56 -9.53 -16.04 1.35
CA ALA A 56 -9.40 -15.77 -0.08
C ALA A 56 -10.75 -15.45 -0.78
N GLU A 57 -11.79 -15.06 -0.05
CA GLU A 57 -13.13 -14.78 -0.61
C GLU A 57 -13.17 -13.67 -1.66
N THR A 58 -12.21 -12.74 -1.61
CA THR A 58 -12.08 -11.64 -2.57
C THR A 58 -11.05 -11.92 -3.67
N ALA A 59 -10.52 -13.14 -3.73
CA ALA A 59 -9.53 -13.50 -4.74
C ALA A 59 -10.12 -13.42 -6.15
N CYS A 60 -9.34 -12.86 -7.05
CA CYS A 60 -9.78 -12.67 -8.45
C CYS A 60 -8.58 -12.52 -9.39
N TRP A 61 -8.84 -12.58 -10.68
CA TRP A 61 -7.85 -12.23 -11.69
C TRP A 61 -7.59 -10.73 -11.67
N GLY A 62 -6.38 -10.31 -11.34
CA GLY A 62 -6.06 -8.92 -11.07
C GLY A 62 -4.63 -8.51 -11.39
N ASN A 63 -4.27 -7.30 -10.96
CA ASN A 63 -2.93 -6.76 -11.10
C ASN A 63 -2.10 -7.04 -9.83
N PRO A 64 -0.91 -7.66 -9.95
CA PRO A 64 -0.08 -8.05 -8.80
C PRO A 64 0.34 -6.88 -7.90
N VAL A 65 0.37 -5.65 -8.42
CA VAL A 65 0.70 -4.46 -7.63
C VAL A 65 -0.27 -4.24 -6.47
N PHE A 66 -1.52 -4.74 -6.61
CA PHE A 66 -2.55 -4.50 -5.61
C PHE A 66 -2.24 -5.17 -4.28
N ASP A 67 -2.02 -6.49 -4.27
CA ASP A 67 -1.76 -7.23 -3.03
C ASP A 67 -0.48 -6.78 -2.35
N LEU A 68 0.55 -6.49 -3.13
CA LEU A 68 1.82 -5.99 -2.61
C LEU A 68 1.65 -4.63 -1.92
N ALA A 69 0.95 -3.69 -2.56
CA ALA A 69 0.67 -2.38 -1.98
C ALA A 69 -0.28 -2.49 -0.78
N PHE A 70 -1.25 -3.41 -0.82
CA PHE A 70 -2.21 -3.61 0.25
C PHE A 70 -1.53 -4.16 1.52
N LEU A 71 -0.66 -5.16 1.39
CA LEU A 71 0.13 -5.70 2.49
C LEU A 71 1.05 -4.62 3.09
N ASN A 72 1.81 -3.95 2.23
CA ASN A 72 2.75 -2.93 2.67
C ASN A 72 2.04 -1.72 3.32
N ASN A 73 0.82 -1.40 2.89
CA ASN A 73 -0.02 -0.38 3.52
C ASN A 73 -0.27 -0.66 5.01
N HIS A 74 -0.58 -1.92 5.36
CA HIS A 74 -0.76 -2.31 6.75
C HIS A 74 0.54 -2.17 7.56
N ILE A 75 1.68 -2.48 6.98
CA ILE A 75 3.01 -2.34 7.61
C ILE A 75 3.31 -0.87 7.91
N ILE A 76 3.07 0.03 6.94
CA ILE A 76 3.26 1.47 7.10
C ILE A 76 2.35 2.02 8.20
N LEU A 77 1.06 1.72 8.16
CA LEU A 77 0.12 2.23 9.16
C LEU A 77 0.47 1.75 10.58
N LYS A 78 0.91 0.49 10.71
CA LYS A 78 1.38 -0.04 12.00
C LYS A 78 2.69 0.61 12.47
N SER A 79 3.59 0.99 11.57
CA SER A 79 4.83 1.69 11.93
C SER A 79 4.57 3.10 12.48
N ILE A 80 3.55 3.80 11.98
CA ILE A 80 3.13 5.11 12.51
C ILE A 80 2.62 4.99 13.95
N LEU A 81 1.99 3.86 14.27
CA LEU A 81 1.47 3.60 15.61
C LEU A 81 2.57 3.18 16.61
N ASN A 82 3.54 2.39 16.15
CA ASN A 82 4.58 1.78 17.00
C ASN A 82 5.97 2.31 16.61
N LYS A 83 6.21 3.57 16.92
CA LYS A 83 7.42 4.30 16.53
C LYS A 83 8.71 3.68 17.08
N GLU A 84 8.66 3.11 18.26
CA GLU A 84 9.81 2.50 18.94
C GLU A 84 10.41 1.30 18.20
N ILE A 85 9.59 0.58 17.43
CA ILE A 85 10.03 -0.57 16.62
C ILE A 85 9.95 -0.28 15.11
N PHE A 86 9.92 0.99 14.73
CA PHE A 86 9.78 1.45 13.36
C PHE A 86 10.78 0.79 12.40
N GLN A 87 12.05 0.65 12.82
CA GLN A 87 13.09 0.06 11.97
C GLN A 87 12.76 -1.37 11.55
N ASN A 88 12.07 -2.13 12.42
CA ASN A 88 11.63 -3.48 12.09
C ASN A 88 10.54 -3.46 11.01
N TYR A 89 9.59 -2.52 11.08
CA TYR A 89 8.57 -2.34 10.04
C TYR A 89 9.18 -1.91 8.72
N LEU A 90 10.11 -0.98 8.74
CA LEU A 90 10.81 -0.51 7.54
C LEU A 90 11.59 -1.65 6.88
N LYS A 91 12.35 -2.43 7.67
CA LYS A 91 13.08 -3.60 7.19
C LYS A 91 12.12 -4.65 6.61
N LEU A 92 11.01 -4.93 7.29
CA LEU A 92 9.99 -5.87 6.81
C LEU A 92 9.41 -5.43 5.46
N GLY A 93 8.99 -4.17 5.33
CA GLY A 93 8.45 -3.65 4.08
C GLY A 93 9.45 -3.70 2.92
N LYS A 94 10.73 -3.38 3.18
CA LYS A 94 11.82 -3.51 2.20
C LYS A 94 11.98 -4.97 1.77
N ASN A 95 12.12 -5.88 2.72
CA ASN A 95 12.35 -7.30 2.43
C ASN A 95 11.20 -7.91 1.62
N ILE A 96 9.95 -7.59 1.95
CA ILE A 96 8.78 -8.06 1.18
C ILE A 96 8.88 -7.60 -0.28
N LEU A 97 9.13 -6.33 -0.50
CA LEU A 97 9.17 -5.75 -1.83
C LEU A 97 10.36 -6.29 -2.65
N GLU A 98 11.55 -6.34 -2.05
CA GLU A 98 12.77 -6.87 -2.68
C GLU A 98 12.63 -8.36 -3.02
N THR A 99 12.11 -9.17 -2.08
CA THR A 99 11.87 -10.61 -2.30
C THR A 99 10.85 -10.82 -3.42
N TYR A 100 9.77 -10.02 -3.41
CA TYR A 100 8.77 -10.13 -4.46
C TYR A 100 9.36 -9.81 -5.84
N MET A 101 10.09 -8.71 -5.96
CA MET A 101 10.70 -8.31 -7.24
C MET A 101 11.80 -9.29 -7.71
N ALA A 102 12.55 -9.88 -6.79
CA ALA A 102 13.58 -10.86 -7.12
C ALA A 102 13.00 -12.17 -7.68
N ASN A 103 11.84 -12.60 -7.15
CA ASN A 103 11.18 -13.84 -7.61
C ASN A 103 10.24 -13.65 -8.81
N PHE A 104 9.86 -12.40 -9.11
CA PHE A 104 9.00 -12.06 -10.24
C PHE A 104 9.64 -10.96 -11.09
N PRO A 105 10.67 -11.28 -11.91
CA PRO A 105 11.44 -10.29 -12.67
C PRO A 105 10.60 -9.41 -13.61
N ILE A 106 9.45 -9.91 -14.09
CA ILE A 106 8.53 -9.16 -14.98
C ILE A 106 7.99 -7.89 -14.32
N VAL A 107 7.93 -7.85 -12.98
CA VAL A 107 7.48 -6.68 -12.22
C VAL A 107 8.64 -5.80 -11.74
N ASN A 108 9.88 -6.25 -11.87
CA ASN A 108 11.07 -5.49 -11.48
C ASN A 108 11.41 -4.42 -12.53
N ASN A 109 10.56 -3.41 -12.65
CA ASN A 109 10.78 -2.31 -13.58
C ASN A 109 10.27 -0.98 -12.99
N LYS A 110 10.78 0.13 -13.55
CA LYS A 110 10.44 1.49 -13.10
C LYS A 110 8.93 1.79 -13.12
N LYS A 111 8.20 1.25 -14.08
CA LYS A 111 6.75 1.44 -14.20
C LYS A 111 6.00 0.76 -13.08
N PHE A 112 6.37 -0.47 -12.74
CA PHE A 112 5.77 -1.20 -11.61
C PHE A 112 6.03 -0.48 -10.30
N ILE A 113 7.28 -0.06 -10.04
CA ILE A 113 7.66 0.69 -8.82
C ILE A 113 6.86 1.99 -8.71
N LYS A 114 6.75 2.76 -9.80
CA LYS A 114 5.93 3.97 -9.83
C LYS A 114 4.47 3.68 -9.48
N ASN A 115 3.87 2.67 -10.09
CA ASN A 115 2.48 2.27 -9.84
C ASN A 115 2.28 1.80 -8.40
N PHE A 116 3.24 1.06 -7.85
CA PHE A 116 3.25 0.64 -6.46
C PHE A 116 3.22 1.85 -5.50
N ILE A 117 4.09 2.83 -5.70
CA ILE A 117 4.18 4.02 -4.83
C ILE A 117 2.88 4.85 -4.91
N ILE A 118 2.35 5.07 -6.11
CA ILE A 118 1.08 5.79 -6.28
C ILE A 118 -0.06 5.04 -5.60
N LEU A 119 -0.21 3.76 -5.87
CA LEU A 119 -1.27 2.95 -5.25
C LEU A 119 -1.11 2.90 -3.73
N GLN A 120 0.12 2.82 -3.22
CA GLN A 120 0.42 2.88 -1.80
C GLN A 120 -0.12 4.18 -1.16
N ALA A 121 0.14 5.32 -1.79
CA ALA A 121 -0.36 6.61 -1.31
C ALA A 121 -1.90 6.66 -1.32
N LEU A 122 -2.54 6.23 -2.41
CA LEU A 122 -4.00 6.22 -2.52
C LEU A 122 -4.66 5.27 -1.51
N LEU A 123 -4.05 4.11 -1.23
CA LEU A 123 -4.54 3.17 -0.21
C LEU A 123 -4.40 3.75 1.20
N ILE A 124 -3.32 4.49 1.50
CA ILE A 124 -3.16 5.17 2.79
C ILE A 124 -4.29 6.20 2.97
N LEU A 125 -4.57 7.04 1.96
CA LEU A 125 -5.69 7.98 2.02
C LEU A 125 -7.03 7.26 2.23
N ALA A 126 -7.23 6.13 1.57
CA ALA A 126 -8.43 5.31 1.74
C ALA A 126 -8.58 4.72 3.14
N ARG A 127 -7.47 4.40 3.80
CA ARG A 127 -7.44 3.87 5.18
C ARG A 127 -7.52 4.97 6.24
N VAL A 128 -7.39 6.23 5.87
CA VAL A 128 -7.55 7.38 6.77
C VAL A 128 -8.94 8.01 6.61
N ASP A 129 -9.40 8.22 5.38
CA ASP A 129 -10.58 9.02 5.06
C ASP A 129 -11.63 8.28 4.20
N GLY A 130 -11.39 7.00 3.87
CA GLY A 130 -12.29 6.19 3.05
C GLY A 130 -13.39 5.47 3.84
N LYS A 131 -14.08 4.53 3.19
CA LYS A 131 -15.17 3.74 3.80
C LYS A 131 -14.73 2.79 4.92
N SER A 132 -13.46 2.37 4.94
CA SER A 132 -12.91 1.44 5.93
C SER A 132 -11.68 2.03 6.60
N PRO A 133 -11.85 3.12 7.38
CA PRO A 133 -10.73 3.76 8.06
C PRO A 133 -10.12 2.82 9.10
N VAL A 134 -8.87 3.06 9.47
CA VAL A 134 -8.23 2.34 10.57
C VAL A 134 -8.76 2.86 11.91
N GLU A 135 -9.39 1.97 12.69
CA GLU A 135 -10.06 2.34 13.95
C GLU A 135 -9.07 2.74 15.05
N TYR A 136 -7.86 2.16 15.02
CA TYR A 136 -6.83 2.39 16.04
C TYR A 136 -6.07 3.72 15.88
N PHE A 137 -6.34 4.53 14.84
CA PHE A 137 -5.68 5.82 14.62
C PHE A 137 -6.39 6.95 15.37
N LYS A 138 -5.64 7.65 16.22
CA LYS A 138 -6.01 8.98 16.72
C LYS A 138 -5.77 10.04 15.64
N ASN A 139 -6.34 11.24 15.79
CA ASN A 139 -6.21 12.31 14.80
C ASN A 139 -4.75 12.64 14.42
N LYS A 140 -3.82 12.62 15.38
CA LYS A 140 -2.39 12.82 15.09
C LYS A 140 -1.83 11.79 14.11
N HIS A 141 -2.20 10.50 14.27
CA HIS A 141 -1.74 9.44 13.38
C HIS A 141 -2.36 9.56 11.98
N LYS A 142 -3.67 9.94 11.93
CA LYS A 142 -4.36 10.20 10.66
C LYS A 142 -3.68 11.34 9.89
N ASN A 143 -3.32 12.43 10.58
CA ASN A 143 -2.63 13.56 9.95
C ASN A 143 -1.24 13.18 9.42
N LEU A 144 -0.45 12.41 10.19
CA LEU A 144 0.84 11.91 9.74
C LEU A 144 0.70 11.04 8.49
N ALA A 145 -0.20 10.07 8.50
CA ALA A 145 -0.45 9.18 7.37
C ALA A 145 -0.93 9.94 6.13
N ARG A 146 -1.86 10.90 6.31
CA ARG A 146 -2.37 11.75 5.23
C ARG A 146 -1.27 12.61 4.61
N ASN A 147 -0.45 13.25 5.43
CA ASN A 147 0.67 14.07 4.95
C ASN A 147 1.69 13.22 4.18
N PHE A 148 2.02 12.04 4.68
CA PHE A 148 2.89 11.11 3.96
C PHE A 148 2.35 10.76 2.58
N ALA A 149 1.09 10.33 2.51
CA ALA A 149 0.46 9.96 1.25
C ALA A 149 0.43 11.13 0.26
N LYS A 150 0.06 12.33 0.73
CA LYS A 150 0.09 13.55 -0.10
C LYS A 150 1.50 13.88 -0.60
N ASN A 151 2.51 13.80 0.25
CA ASN A 151 3.90 14.04 -0.14
C ASN A 151 4.39 13.07 -1.22
N LEU A 152 4.02 11.77 -1.13
CA LEU A 152 4.35 10.80 -2.17
C LEU A 152 3.77 11.17 -3.55
N LEU A 153 2.55 11.70 -3.57
CA LEU A 153 1.87 12.11 -4.80
C LEU A 153 2.42 13.44 -5.34
N LEU A 154 2.60 14.45 -4.48
CA LEU A 154 3.05 15.80 -4.85
C LEU A 154 4.51 15.80 -5.30
N ASN A 155 5.40 15.11 -4.58
CA ASN A 155 6.82 15.03 -4.90
C ASN A 155 7.12 14.07 -6.06
N ASN A 156 6.08 13.44 -6.64
CA ASN A 156 6.20 12.50 -7.74
C ASN A 156 7.30 11.46 -7.47
N SER A 157 7.28 10.88 -6.26
CA SER A 157 8.26 9.88 -5.84
C SER A 157 8.27 8.70 -6.81
N LYS A 158 9.35 8.59 -7.61
CA LYS A 158 9.43 7.63 -8.74
C LYS A 158 10.30 6.41 -8.43
N ASN A 159 10.95 6.38 -7.28
CA ASN A 159 11.86 5.31 -6.89
C ASN A 159 11.72 4.94 -5.42
N LEU A 160 12.15 3.72 -5.08
CA LEU A 160 12.01 3.16 -3.76
C LEU A 160 12.84 3.89 -2.70
N ASN A 161 14.00 4.44 -3.06
CA ASN A 161 14.82 5.17 -2.08
C ASN A 161 14.07 6.39 -1.56
N ASN A 162 13.49 7.19 -2.45
CA ASN A 162 12.67 8.34 -2.06
C ASN A 162 11.46 7.93 -1.23
N PHE A 163 10.78 6.83 -1.63
CA PHE A 163 9.66 6.28 -0.87
C PHE A 163 10.05 5.90 0.57
N TYR A 164 11.16 5.20 0.74
CA TYR A 164 11.63 4.80 2.07
C TYR A 164 12.10 6.00 2.90
N GLN A 165 12.75 6.99 2.30
CA GLN A 165 13.13 8.22 2.98
C GLN A 165 11.91 9.01 3.48
N GLU A 166 10.87 9.14 2.66
CA GLU A 166 9.63 9.79 3.08
C GLU A 166 8.92 9.00 4.19
N TRP A 167 8.91 7.66 4.11
CA TRP A 167 8.38 6.82 5.18
C TRP A 167 9.16 6.99 6.49
N GLU A 168 10.48 7.05 6.43
CA GLU A 168 11.32 7.26 7.61
C GLU A 168 11.07 8.63 8.26
N LYS A 169 10.88 9.67 7.48
CA LYS A 169 10.61 11.04 7.98
C LYS A 169 9.36 11.10 8.84
N ILE A 170 8.24 10.50 8.40
CA ILE A 170 6.96 10.60 9.11
C ILE A 170 6.95 9.92 10.47
N VAL A 171 7.81 8.95 10.69
CA VAL A 171 7.86 8.23 11.97
C VAL A 171 8.80 8.91 12.95
N LYS A 172 9.84 9.61 12.45
CA LYS A 172 10.76 10.42 13.28
C LYS A 172 10.14 11.73 13.78
N THR A 173 9.02 12.16 13.17
CA THR A 173 8.23 13.31 13.59
C THR A 173 7.24 12.90 14.69
#